data_7a5311c5e92fa728a5e4f0a6055ef9d7
#
_entry.id   7a5311c5e92fa728a5e4f0a6055ef9d7
#
_cell.length_a   1.000
_cell.length_b   1.000
_cell.length_c   1.000
_cell.angle_alpha   90.00
_cell.angle_beta   90.00
_cell.angle_gamma   90.00
#
_symmetry.space_group_name_H-M   'P 1'
#
loop_
_entity.id
_entity.type
_entity.pdbx_description
1 polymer ?
#
loop_
_entity_poly.entity_id
_entity_poly.type
_entity_poly.pdbx_seq_one_letter_code
_entity_poly.pdbx_strand_id
1 'polypeptide(L)'
;MPLLNPGDPFPQLVISTIGGQPITIPDALAGDFAVVLFYRGAWCPYCNAQLRAFQRASQELAAAGIRVVALSVDNRETTAALADKHKLTFPIGYGADATAVAAATGAFVNPDPVYLQSTGFVLDPTGKVVVSVYSSGAIGRLVPEDVVGLVRYLREHSAPAAA
;
A
#
# COMPACT_ATOMS: atom_id res chain seq x y z
N MET A 1 -1.97 -11.30 16.42
CA MET A 1 -2.67 -11.27 15.14
C MET A 1 -1.81 -11.93 14.10
N PRO A 2 -2.37 -12.86 13.32
CA PRO A 2 -1.58 -13.53 12.31
C PRO A 2 -1.20 -12.54 11.19
N LEU A 3 0.03 -12.64 10.76
CA LEU A 3 0.51 -11.88 9.62
C LEU A 3 -0.09 -12.45 8.34
N LEU A 4 -0.25 -11.61 7.34
CA LEU A 4 -0.67 -12.07 6.02
C LEU A 4 0.53 -12.66 5.30
N ASN A 5 0.39 -13.91 4.87
CA ASN A 5 1.44 -14.64 4.17
C ASN A 5 1.13 -14.69 2.67
N PRO A 6 2.15 -14.97 1.83
CA PRO A 6 1.89 -15.20 0.41
C PRO A 6 0.78 -16.23 0.19
N GLY A 7 -0.17 -15.89 -0.66
CA GLY A 7 -1.34 -16.72 -0.94
C GLY A 7 -2.57 -16.38 -0.12
N ASP A 8 -2.43 -15.65 0.98
CA ASP A 8 -3.59 -15.25 1.78
C ASP A 8 -4.39 -14.17 1.04
N PRO A 9 -5.73 -14.21 1.12
CA PRO A 9 -6.51 -13.12 0.58
C PRO A 9 -6.30 -11.85 1.42
N PHE A 10 -6.15 -10.71 0.75
CA PHE A 10 -6.07 -9.44 1.45
C PHE A 10 -7.45 -9.08 1.99
N PRO A 11 -7.57 -8.64 3.25
CA PRO A 11 -8.88 -8.34 3.84
C PRO A 11 -9.54 -7.14 3.17
N GLN A 12 -10.88 -7.10 3.22
CA GLN A 12 -11.64 -5.97 2.70
C GLN A 12 -11.45 -4.77 3.63
N LEU A 13 -10.89 -3.69 3.08
CA LEU A 13 -10.72 -2.44 3.82
C LEU A 13 -11.41 -1.32 3.04
N VAL A 14 -12.28 -0.58 3.72
CA VAL A 14 -12.90 0.62 3.15
C VAL A 14 -12.00 1.80 3.48
N ILE A 15 -11.56 2.52 2.46
CA ILE A 15 -10.60 3.62 2.60
C ILE A 15 -11.25 4.90 2.12
N SER A 16 -11.28 5.92 2.99
CA SER A 16 -11.67 7.27 2.60
C SER A 16 -10.50 7.94 1.90
N THR A 17 -10.69 8.41 0.67
CA THR A 17 -9.61 8.96 -0.15
C THR A 17 -9.77 10.44 -0.39
N ILE A 18 -8.62 11.11 -0.61
CA ILE A 18 -8.58 12.52 -0.96
C ILE A 18 -9.19 12.70 -2.36
N GLY A 19 -10.13 13.64 -2.46
CA GLY A 19 -10.69 14.04 -3.75
C GLY A 19 -11.63 13.03 -4.40
N GLY A 20 -12.00 11.98 -3.70
CA GLY A 20 -12.83 10.96 -4.32
C GLY A 20 -13.78 10.29 -3.35
N GLN A 21 -14.51 9.33 -3.89
CA GLN A 21 -15.37 8.47 -3.10
C GLN A 21 -14.52 7.47 -2.32
N PRO A 22 -15.05 6.96 -1.19
CA PRO A 22 -14.39 5.84 -0.53
C PRO A 22 -14.22 4.67 -1.50
N ILE A 23 -13.10 3.98 -1.36
CA ILE A 23 -12.85 2.76 -2.14
C ILE A 23 -12.72 1.58 -1.21
N THR A 24 -13.08 0.40 -1.69
CA THR A 24 -12.88 -0.84 -0.95
C THR A 24 -11.75 -1.59 -1.62
N ILE A 25 -10.67 -1.85 -0.88
CA ILE A 25 -9.58 -2.68 -1.37
C ILE A 25 -9.71 -4.07 -0.78
N PRO A 26 -9.28 -5.12 -1.48
CA PRO A 26 -8.59 -5.10 -2.77
C PRO A 26 -9.50 -4.97 -3.99
N ASP A 27 -10.81 -4.94 -3.84
CA ASP A 27 -11.75 -4.98 -4.98
C ASP A 27 -11.51 -3.86 -5.99
N ALA A 28 -11.25 -2.64 -5.50
CA ALA A 28 -11.01 -1.50 -6.39
C ALA A 28 -9.71 -1.64 -7.21
N LEU A 29 -8.85 -2.58 -6.85
CA LEU A 29 -7.56 -2.82 -7.51
C LEU A 29 -7.57 -4.09 -8.35
N ALA A 30 -8.68 -4.82 -8.36
CA ALA A 30 -8.78 -6.12 -9.03
C ALA A 30 -8.44 -6.02 -10.52
N GLY A 31 -7.79 -7.06 -11.03
CA GLY A 31 -7.37 -7.13 -12.43
C GLY A 31 -5.94 -6.70 -12.68
N ASP A 32 -5.34 -5.95 -11.76
CA ASP A 32 -3.95 -5.53 -11.82
C ASP A 32 -3.21 -6.02 -10.58
N PHE A 33 -1.88 -6.11 -10.67
CA PHE A 33 -1.07 -6.17 -9.46
C PHE A 33 -1.23 -4.86 -8.71
N ALA A 34 -1.07 -4.90 -7.40
CA ALA A 34 -1.26 -3.71 -6.58
C ALA A 34 -0.24 -3.65 -5.45
N VAL A 35 0.09 -2.42 -5.07
CA VAL A 35 0.90 -2.14 -3.88
C VAL A 35 0.01 -1.39 -2.90
N VAL A 36 -0.04 -1.90 -1.67
CA VAL A 36 -0.74 -1.24 -0.58
C VAL A 36 0.30 -0.79 0.43
N LEU A 37 0.37 0.50 0.71
CA LEU A 37 1.34 1.08 1.64
C LEU A 37 0.62 1.69 2.83
N PHE A 38 0.92 1.18 4.03
CA PHE A 38 0.56 1.87 5.27
C PHE A 38 1.77 2.69 5.67
N TYR A 39 1.60 4.00 5.83
CA TYR A 39 2.69 4.87 6.25
C TYR A 39 2.37 5.49 7.60
N ARG A 40 3.41 5.90 8.29
CA ARG A 40 3.31 6.33 9.70
C ARG A 40 2.61 7.67 9.84
N GLY A 41 2.86 8.58 8.91
CA GLY A 41 2.26 9.90 8.90
C GLY A 41 3.05 10.88 8.03
N ALA A 42 2.45 12.02 7.75
CA ALA A 42 3.09 13.07 6.94
C ALA A 42 4.38 13.62 7.57
N TRP A 43 4.53 13.45 8.88
CA TRP A 43 5.72 13.88 9.63
C TRP A 43 6.93 12.97 9.46
N CYS A 44 6.75 11.79 8.88
CA CYS A 44 7.78 10.76 8.79
C CYS A 44 8.62 10.95 7.52
N PRO A 45 9.92 11.29 7.62
CA PRO A 45 10.74 11.52 6.43
C PRO A 45 10.93 10.26 5.57
N TYR A 46 11.03 9.07 6.19
CA TYR A 46 11.14 7.81 5.44
C TYR A 46 9.86 7.52 4.67
N CYS A 47 8.71 7.84 5.25
CA CYS A 47 7.42 7.69 4.59
C CYS A 47 7.32 8.62 3.38
N ASN A 48 7.70 9.88 3.56
CA ASN A 48 7.70 10.86 2.48
C ASN A 48 8.61 10.41 1.33
N ALA A 49 9.78 9.90 1.66
CA ALA A 49 10.72 9.41 0.65
C ALA A 49 10.12 8.24 -0.13
N GLN A 50 9.46 7.30 0.55
CA GLN A 50 8.82 6.17 -0.09
C GLN A 50 7.68 6.61 -1.03
N LEU A 51 6.80 7.48 -0.55
CA LEU A 51 5.68 7.97 -1.36
C LEU A 51 6.17 8.69 -2.60
N ARG A 52 7.20 9.53 -2.46
CA ARG A 52 7.81 10.20 -3.62
C ARG A 52 8.44 9.22 -4.60
N ALA A 53 9.09 8.18 -4.09
CA ALA A 53 9.72 7.17 -4.94
C ALA A 53 8.68 6.46 -5.79
N PHE A 54 7.55 6.06 -5.18
CA PHE A 54 6.46 5.43 -5.93
C PHE A 54 5.83 6.40 -6.93
N GLN A 55 5.73 7.67 -6.58
CA GLN A 55 5.22 8.67 -7.54
C GLN A 55 6.16 8.86 -8.72
N ARG A 56 7.47 8.94 -8.48
CA ARG A 56 8.44 9.05 -9.57
C ARG A 56 8.41 7.85 -10.51
N ALA A 57 8.08 6.69 -9.97
CA ALA A 57 8.00 5.45 -10.75
C ALA A 57 6.62 5.22 -11.35
N SER A 58 5.71 6.18 -11.27
CA SER A 58 4.30 5.99 -11.64
C SER A 58 4.11 5.48 -13.06
N GLN A 59 4.87 5.99 -14.03
CA GLN A 59 4.76 5.55 -15.42
C GLN A 59 5.25 4.11 -15.59
N GLU A 60 6.35 3.77 -14.95
CA GLU A 60 6.91 2.41 -15.00
C GLU A 60 5.98 1.41 -14.32
N LEU A 61 5.42 1.81 -13.18
CA LEU A 61 4.45 0.97 -12.47
C LEU A 61 3.20 0.74 -13.32
N ALA A 62 2.66 1.80 -13.90
CA ALA A 62 1.48 1.68 -14.77
C ALA A 62 1.77 0.80 -15.99
N ALA A 63 2.93 0.96 -16.61
CA ALA A 63 3.35 0.14 -17.76
C ALA A 63 3.50 -1.33 -17.38
N ALA A 64 3.84 -1.62 -16.13
CA ALA A 64 3.94 -3.00 -15.62
C ALA A 64 2.59 -3.53 -15.11
N GLY A 65 1.51 -2.76 -15.18
CA GLY A 65 0.20 -3.17 -14.69
C GLY A 65 0.12 -3.22 -13.19
N ILE A 66 0.73 -2.25 -12.51
CA ILE A 66 0.78 -2.17 -11.05
C ILE A 66 0.09 -0.89 -10.59
N ARG A 67 -0.88 -1.03 -9.69
CA ARG A 67 -1.59 0.09 -9.07
C ARG A 67 -1.07 0.28 -7.66
N VAL A 68 -1.12 1.53 -7.18
CA VAL A 68 -0.63 1.88 -5.83
C VAL A 68 -1.74 2.54 -5.05
N VAL A 69 -1.85 2.20 -3.78
CA VAL A 69 -2.70 2.90 -2.82
C VAL A 69 -1.93 3.02 -1.51
N ALA A 70 -2.08 4.14 -0.84
CA ALA A 70 -1.44 4.36 0.46
C ALA A 70 -2.48 4.85 1.46
N LEU A 71 -2.24 4.61 2.76
CA LEU A 71 -3.12 5.13 3.80
C LEU A 71 -2.38 5.30 5.11
N SER A 72 -2.89 6.21 5.94
CA SER A 72 -2.42 6.43 7.30
C SER A 72 -3.58 6.87 8.17
N VAL A 73 -3.30 7.05 9.48
CA VAL A 73 -4.29 7.56 10.42
C VAL A 73 -4.44 9.09 10.34
N ASP A 74 -3.57 9.77 9.59
CA ASP A 74 -3.65 11.23 9.46
C ASP A 74 -5.03 11.69 9.04
N ASN A 75 -5.42 12.89 9.47
CA ASN A 75 -6.70 13.43 9.08
C ASN A 75 -6.70 13.88 7.61
N ARG A 76 -7.87 14.24 7.12
CA ARG A 76 -8.06 14.62 5.73
C ARG A 76 -7.19 15.81 5.32
N GLU A 77 -7.13 16.85 6.14
CA GLU A 77 -6.38 18.05 5.82
C GLU A 77 -4.89 17.80 5.71
N THR A 78 -4.33 17.06 6.66
CA THR A 78 -2.92 16.69 6.66
C THR A 78 -2.58 15.85 5.45
N THR A 79 -3.45 14.89 5.13
CA THR A 79 -3.26 13.99 4.00
C THR A 79 -3.36 14.75 2.67
N ALA A 80 -4.32 15.66 2.55
CA ALA A 80 -4.46 16.49 1.34
C ALA A 80 -3.22 17.35 1.12
N ALA A 81 -2.67 17.96 2.19
CA ALA A 81 -1.46 18.75 2.11
C ALA A 81 -0.26 17.92 1.68
N LEU A 82 -0.15 16.70 2.20
CA LEU A 82 0.90 15.75 1.81
C LEU A 82 0.81 15.40 0.33
N ALA A 83 -0.39 15.03 -0.12
CA ALA A 83 -0.62 14.67 -1.52
C ALA A 83 -0.30 15.82 -2.47
N ASP A 84 -0.68 17.05 -2.10
CA ASP A 84 -0.40 18.23 -2.88
C ASP A 84 1.09 18.55 -2.91
N LYS A 85 1.75 18.49 -1.77
CA LYS A 85 3.18 18.77 -1.64
C LYS A 85 4.02 17.87 -2.53
N HIS A 86 3.70 16.59 -2.58
CA HIS A 86 4.46 15.59 -3.34
C HIS A 86 3.82 15.28 -4.69
N LYS A 87 2.72 15.95 -5.03
CA LYS A 87 1.99 15.77 -6.30
C LYS A 87 1.65 14.30 -6.56
N LEU A 88 1.17 13.64 -5.51
CA LEU A 88 0.82 12.22 -5.57
C LEU A 88 -0.43 12.04 -6.42
N THR A 89 -0.39 11.11 -7.36
CA THR A 89 -1.51 10.84 -8.27
C THR A 89 -2.23 9.53 -7.97
N PHE A 90 -1.65 8.67 -7.14
CA PHE A 90 -2.33 7.44 -6.71
C PHE A 90 -3.25 7.73 -5.51
N PRO A 91 -4.27 6.90 -5.27
CA PRO A 91 -5.20 7.11 -4.15
C PRO A 91 -4.48 7.13 -2.81
N ILE A 92 -4.79 8.13 -1.98
CA ILE A 92 -4.26 8.26 -0.63
C ILE A 92 -5.43 8.26 0.35
N GLY A 93 -5.43 7.30 1.25
CA GLY A 93 -6.42 7.19 2.31
C GLY A 93 -6.06 7.99 3.54
N TYR A 94 -7.07 8.47 4.23
CA TYR A 94 -6.92 9.22 5.48
C TYR A 94 -7.84 8.66 6.56
N GLY A 95 -7.55 9.02 7.80
CA GLY A 95 -8.41 8.70 8.92
C GLY A 95 -8.55 7.21 9.20
N ALA A 96 -7.55 6.41 8.86
CA ALA A 96 -7.62 4.98 9.11
C ALA A 96 -7.73 4.68 10.60
N ASP A 97 -8.54 3.69 10.95
CA ASP A 97 -8.61 3.16 12.31
C ASP A 97 -7.46 2.17 12.48
N ALA A 98 -6.40 2.60 13.19
CA ALA A 98 -5.21 1.78 13.34
C ALA A 98 -5.50 0.43 13.97
N THR A 99 -6.37 0.40 14.97
CA THR A 99 -6.72 -0.85 15.65
C THR A 99 -7.43 -1.82 14.72
N ALA A 100 -8.40 -1.33 13.96
CA ALA A 100 -9.14 -2.15 13.01
C ALA A 100 -8.24 -2.66 11.87
N VAL A 101 -7.39 -1.79 11.32
CA VAL A 101 -6.46 -2.17 10.26
C VAL A 101 -5.46 -3.20 10.77
N ALA A 102 -4.92 -3.00 11.97
CA ALA A 102 -3.98 -3.94 12.57
C ALA A 102 -4.65 -5.29 12.83
N ALA A 103 -5.89 -5.29 13.29
CA ALA A 103 -6.64 -6.53 13.53
C ALA A 103 -6.82 -7.31 12.22
N ALA A 104 -7.06 -6.61 11.12
CA ALA A 104 -7.29 -7.24 9.81
C ALA A 104 -6.01 -7.71 9.13
N THR A 105 -4.88 -7.02 9.34
CA THR A 105 -3.66 -7.25 8.54
C THR A 105 -2.46 -7.73 9.34
N GLY A 106 -2.47 -7.53 10.65
CA GLY A 106 -1.29 -7.83 11.49
C GLY A 106 -0.28 -6.69 11.56
N ALA A 107 -0.56 -5.53 10.95
CA ALA A 107 0.35 -4.39 10.99
C ALA A 107 0.64 -3.98 12.44
N PHE A 108 1.87 -3.55 12.70
CA PHE A 108 2.23 -3.02 14.02
C PHE A 108 1.62 -1.63 14.20
N VAL A 109 1.23 -1.33 15.43
CA VAL A 109 0.65 -0.04 15.82
C VAL A 109 1.54 0.61 16.87
N ASN A 110 1.84 1.89 16.68
CA ASN A 110 2.48 2.67 17.74
C ASN A 110 1.38 3.08 18.73
N PRO A 111 1.57 2.83 20.04
CA PRO A 111 0.46 3.01 20.99
C PRO A 111 0.19 4.47 21.39
N ASP A 112 1.20 5.36 21.38
CA ASP A 112 1.00 6.75 21.83
C ASP A 112 2.11 7.65 21.26
N PRO A 113 1.80 8.57 20.33
CA PRO A 113 0.50 8.69 19.66
C PRO A 113 0.19 7.47 18.80
N VAL A 114 -1.09 7.24 18.54
CA VAL A 114 -1.53 6.09 17.76
C VAL A 114 -1.29 6.33 16.27
N TYR A 115 -0.54 5.42 15.65
CA TYR A 115 -0.40 5.37 14.19
C TYR A 115 0.03 3.98 13.76
N LEU A 116 -0.16 3.68 12.47
CA LEU A 116 0.33 2.43 11.89
C LEU A 116 1.83 2.54 11.63
N GLN A 117 2.56 1.49 11.95
CA GLN A 117 3.95 1.40 11.53
C GLN A 117 4.02 1.08 10.03
N SER A 118 5.18 1.29 9.44
CA SER A 118 5.39 1.05 8.02
C SER A 118 5.08 -0.39 7.65
N THR A 119 4.17 -0.58 6.70
CA THR A 119 3.75 -1.90 6.25
C THR A 119 3.47 -1.82 4.76
N GLY A 120 3.85 -2.84 4.02
CA GLY A 120 3.61 -2.86 2.58
C GLY A 120 3.20 -4.23 2.09
N PHE A 121 2.32 -4.25 1.11
CA PHE A 121 1.86 -5.49 0.49
C PHE A 121 1.93 -5.35 -1.02
N VAL A 122 2.32 -6.44 -1.67
CA VAL A 122 2.12 -6.60 -3.10
C VAL A 122 1.02 -7.62 -3.27
N LEU A 123 -0.01 -7.27 -4.03
CA LEU A 123 -1.16 -8.13 -4.28
C LEU A 123 -1.19 -8.55 -5.74
N ASP A 124 -1.64 -9.78 -6.00
CA ASP A 124 -1.85 -10.22 -7.37
C ASP A 124 -3.22 -9.71 -7.90
N PRO A 125 -3.52 -9.89 -9.19
CA PRO A 125 -4.78 -9.41 -9.76
C PRO A 125 -6.05 -9.98 -9.13
N THR A 126 -5.96 -11.06 -8.36
CA THR A 126 -7.11 -11.65 -7.66
C THR A 126 -7.24 -11.15 -6.23
N GLY A 127 -6.32 -10.28 -5.77
CA GLY A 127 -6.35 -9.74 -4.42
C GLY A 127 -5.63 -10.57 -3.37
N LYS A 128 -4.85 -11.57 -3.80
CA LYS A 128 -4.05 -12.37 -2.87
C LYS A 128 -2.70 -11.74 -2.66
N VAL A 129 -2.18 -11.88 -1.44
CA VAL A 129 -0.86 -11.37 -1.08
C VAL A 129 0.23 -12.14 -1.83
N VAL A 130 1.14 -11.41 -2.47
CA VAL A 130 2.36 -11.93 -3.07
C VAL A 130 3.54 -11.77 -2.11
N VAL A 131 3.64 -10.55 -1.53
CA VAL A 131 4.68 -10.19 -0.56
C VAL A 131 4.04 -9.34 0.51
N SER A 132 4.42 -9.56 1.76
CA SER A 132 4.09 -8.68 2.87
C SER A 132 5.38 -8.24 3.56
N VAL A 133 5.49 -6.94 3.84
CA VAL A 133 6.62 -6.36 4.56
C VAL A 133 6.09 -5.63 5.77
N TYR A 134 6.45 -6.13 6.95
CA TYR A 134 6.05 -5.56 8.23
C TYR A 134 7.26 -4.94 8.89
N SER A 135 7.17 -3.67 9.25
CA SER A 135 8.19 -3.03 10.05
C SER A 135 7.61 -2.65 11.41
N SER A 136 8.38 -2.83 12.45
CA SER A 136 8.00 -2.37 13.78
C SER A 136 8.44 -0.93 14.05
N GLY A 137 9.02 -0.27 13.07
CA GLY A 137 9.56 1.07 13.22
C GLY A 137 9.59 1.86 11.92
N ALA A 138 10.58 2.76 11.82
CA ALA A 138 10.64 3.75 10.75
C ALA A 138 11.19 3.22 9.42
N ILE A 139 11.96 2.16 9.45
CA ILE A 139 12.65 1.64 8.25
C ILE A 139 12.16 0.24 7.91
N GLY A 140 12.62 -0.28 6.77
CA GLY A 140 12.16 -1.59 6.29
C GLY A 140 10.92 -1.44 5.43
N ARG A 141 11.09 -1.12 4.13
CA ARG A 141 10.01 -0.70 3.26
C ARG A 141 10.12 -1.30 1.89
N LEU A 142 8.97 -1.45 1.21
CA LEU A 142 8.96 -1.74 -0.22
C LEU A 142 9.52 -0.54 -0.99
N VAL A 143 10.25 -0.83 -2.05
CA VAL A 143 10.70 0.17 -3.02
C VAL A 143 10.16 -0.19 -4.40
N PRO A 144 9.86 0.81 -5.25
CA PRO A 144 9.22 0.54 -6.54
C PRO A 144 10.06 -0.34 -7.47
N GLU A 145 11.37 -0.23 -7.44
CA GLU A 145 12.26 -1.04 -8.27
C GLU A 145 12.07 -2.54 -7.99
N ASP A 146 12.01 -2.89 -6.72
CA ASP A 146 11.82 -4.28 -6.31
C ASP A 146 10.43 -4.79 -6.73
N VAL A 147 9.41 -3.95 -6.59
CA VAL A 147 8.05 -4.32 -6.97
C VAL A 147 7.94 -4.56 -8.47
N VAL A 148 8.47 -3.64 -9.27
CA VAL A 148 8.44 -3.79 -10.74
C VAL A 148 9.19 -5.05 -11.16
N GLY A 149 10.37 -5.27 -10.59
CA GLY A 149 11.18 -6.45 -10.88
C GLY A 149 10.46 -7.74 -10.52
N LEU A 150 9.83 -7.77 -9.34
CA LEU A 150 9.07 -8.95 -8.89
C LEU A 150 7.88 -9.23 -9.80
N VAL A 151 7.09 -8.21 -10.14
CA VAL A 151 5.90 -8.40 -10.98
C VAL A 151 6.31 -8.89 -12.38
N ARG A 152 7.37 -8.31 -12.96
CA ARG A 152 7.87 -8.77 -14.24
C ARG A 152 8.32 -10.23 -14.18
N TYR A 153 9.05 -10.59 -13.12
CA TYR A 153 9.47 -11.97 -12.90
C TYR A 153 8.27 -12.92 -12.84
N LEU A 154 7.26 -12.55 -12.05
CA LEU A 154 6.06 -13.41 -11.90
C LEU A 154 5.32 -13.56 -13.21
N ARG A 155 5.22 -12.53 -14.03
CA ARG A 155 4.56 -12.60 -15.34
C ARG A 155 5.31 -13.51 -16.29
N GLU A 156 6.64 -13.46 -16.27
CA GLU A 156 7.47 -14.30 -17.13
C GLU A 156 7.47 -15.76 -16.70
N HIS A 157 7.32 -16.02 -15.40
CA HIS A 157 7.38 -17.36 -14.82
C HIS A 157 6.03 -17.90 -14.37
N SER A 158 4.96 -17.12 -14.55
CA SER A 158 3.64 -17.67 -14.32
C SER A 158 3.42 -18.77 -15.34
N ALA A 159 2.97 -19.93 -14.88
CA ALA A 159 2.60 -21.00 -15.79
C ALA A 159 1.66 -20.38 -16.84
N PRO A 160 1.97 -20.54 -18.12
CA PRO A 160 1.06 -20.09 -19.16
C PRO A 160 -0.26 -20.75 -18.82
N ALA A 161 -1.22 -19.92 -18.44
CA ALA A 161 -2.50 -20.36 -17.99
C ALA A 161 -2.89 -21.57 -18.76
N ALA A 162 -2.60 -22.70 -18.24
CA ALA A 162 -3.04 -23.93 -18.81
C ALA A 162 -3.54 -23.71 -20.22
N ALA A 163 -2.76 -22.93 -20.90
CA ALA A 163 -3.15 -22.65 -22.26
C ALA A 163 -3.46 -23.96 -22.89
#